data_aa61a36a0fa441280016c3fd06ec6679
#
_entry.id   aa61a36a0fa441280016c3fd06ec6679
#
_cell.length_a   1.000
_cell.length_b   1.000
_cell.length_c   1.000
_cell.angle_alpha   90.00
_cell.angle_beta   90.00
_cell.angle_gamma   90.00
#
_symmetry.space_group_name_H-M   'P 1'
#
loop_
_entity.id
_entity.type
_entity.pdbx_description
1 polymer ?
#
loop_
_entity_poly.entity_id
_entity_poly.type
_entity_poly.pdbx_seq_one_letter_code
_entity_poly.pdbx_strand_id
1 'polypeptide(L)'
;MSFWTQKKVVVTGGRGFIGSHLVERLLEAGANVKVCDSTYSNGAMNDLATRDVEFHDRDLADPENCRKICRGADVVMHLAAKIRGVGYNVKHHGEMFFSNAVMNLNMMEAARVAGVSRFLCVSTVGVYPKDCRVPTPEEDGFKGEPEESGYGYGWAKRQAEVQARCYKSEYGMKIAIVRPYNVYGPRMDFNPETAPVVSSQIRKVLEAKDVLTVWGDGEQSRSFTYVSDEVIGMMLAVEKYPEADPLNIGTSEEIKIKDLVQLIVRLSGKNLQIVFDTSKPAGAARRCPDISKAKRLIGYEPEVRMEEGLQKTIDWYLEPAAVVR
;
A
#
# COMPACT_ATOMS: atom_id res chain seq x y z
N MET A 1 -1.45 19.35 -21.10
CA MET A 1 -1.39 17.87 -21.15
C MET A 1 -0.91 17.35 -19.80
N SER A 2 -1.45 16.22 -19.33
CA SER A 2 -0.99 15.59 -18.09
C SER A 2 0.48 15.13 -18.25
N PHE A 3 1.25 15.11 -17.16
CA PHE A 3 2.60 14.55 -17.10
C PHE A 3 2.64 13.10 -17.63
N TRP A 4 1.56 12.36 -17.42
CA TRP A 4 1.43 10.93 -17.72
C TRP A 4 1.08 10.62 -19.18
N THR A 5 0.57 11.62 -19.93
CA THR A 5 0.13 11.42 -21.32
C THR A 5 1.24 10.83 -22.17
N GLN A 6 0.98 9.67 -22.79
CA GLN A 6 1.89 8.88 -23.64
C GLN A 6 3.17 8.37 -22.96
N LYS A 7 3.34 8.53 -21.65
CA LYS A 7 4.45 7.93 -20.90
C LYS A 7 4.35 6.40 -20.92
N LYS A 8 5.46 5.74 -21.17
CA LYS A 8 5.59 4.28 -21.02
C LYS A 8 5.86 3.96 -19.57
N VAL A 9 4.84 3.49 -18.86
CA VAL A 9 4.88 3.25 -17.41
C VAL A 9 4.86 1.76 -17.13
N VAL A 10 5.86 1.28 -16.41
CA VAL A 10 5.88 -0.07 -15.84
C VAL A 10 5.32 -0.03 -14.44
N VAL A 11 4.30 -0.84 -14.15
CA VAL A 11 3.74 -1.04 -12.82
C VAL A 11 4.03 -2.47 -12.39
N THR A 12 4.89 -2.65 -11.38
CA THR A 12 5.08 -3.97 -10.78
C THR A 12 4.12 -4.16 -9.62
N GLY A 13 3.60 -5.37 -9.44
CA GLY A 13 2.51 -5.61 -8.48
C GLY A 13 1.18 -5.03 -8.95
N GLY A 14 1.02 -4.81 -10.26
CA GLY A 14 -0.15 -4.16 -10.85
C GLY A 14 -1.45 -4.97 -10.77
N ARG A 15 -1.39 -6.26 -10.45
CA ARG A 15 -2.57 -7.10 -10.17
C ARG A 15 -2.95 -7.12 -8.70
N GLY A 16 -2.14 -6.53 -7.82
CA GLY A 16 -2.44 -6.40 -6.41
C GLY A 16 -3.46 -5.30 -6.12
N PHE A 17 -3.85 -5.18 -4.85
CA PHE A 17 -4.85 -4.23 -4.39
C PHE A 17 -4.55 -2.79 -4.86
N ILE A 18 -3.49 -2.15 -4.37
CA ILE A 18 -3.16 -0.76 -4.72
C ILE A 18 -2.74 -0.66 -6.20
N GLY A 19 -1.97 -1.65 -6.69
CA GLY A 19 -1.44 -1.65 -8.05
C GLY A 19 -2.52 -1.62 -9.11
N SER A 20 -3.64 -2.32 -8.91
CA SER A 20 -4.75 -2.36 -9.86
C SER A 20 -5.47 -1.00 -10.00
N HIS A 21 -5.66 -0.28 -8.90
CA HIS A 21 -6.19 1.08 -8.91
C HIS A 21 -5.21 2.07 -9.55
N LEU A 22 -3.91 1.89 -9.32
CA LEU A 22 -2.88 2.71 -9.95
C LEU A 22 -2.85 2.51 -11.46
N VAL A 23 -2.96 1.27 -11.95
CA VAL A 23 -3.02 0.96 -13.39
C VAL A 23 -4.20 1.68 -14.03
N GLU A 24 -5.41 1.57 -13.46
CA GLU A 24 -6.60 2.26 -13.95
C GLU A 24 -6.38 3.77 -14.04
N ARG A 25 -5.88 4.38 -12.97
CA ARG A 25 -5.66 5.82 -12.91
C ARG A 25 -4.59 6.32 -13.89
N LEU A 26 -3.56 5.52 -14.15
CA LEU A 26 -2.55 5.83 -15.16
C LEU A 26 -3.11 5.75 -16.58
N LEU A 27 -3.95 4.76 -16.89
CA LEU A 27 -4.64 4.65 -18.18
C LEU A 27 -5.57 5.84 -18.42
N GLU A 28 -6.38 6.22 -17.42
CA GLU A 28 -7.22 7.42 -17.46
C GLU A 28 -6.41 8.71 -17.70
N ALA A 29 -5.19 8.78 -17.16
CA ALA A 29 -4.28 9.90 -17.39
C ALA A 29 -3.57 9.85 -18.76
N GLY A 30 -3.85 8.86 -19.59
CA GLY A 30 -3.31 8.70 -20.95
C GLY A 30 -1.92 8.07 -21.01
N ALA A 31 -1.51 7.31 -20.00
CA ALA A 31 -0.24 6.57 -20.01
C ALA A 31 -0.37 5.26 -20.81
N ASN A 32 0.76 4.82 -21.37
CA ASN A 32 0.92 3.48 -21.94
C ASN A 32 1.45 2.56 -20.83
N VAL A 33 0.59 1.74 -20.25
CA VAL A 33 0.91 0.96 -19.05
C VAL A 33 1.30 -0.47 -19.41
N LYS A 34 2.42 -0.93 -18.83
CA LYS A 34 2.88 -2.30 -18.82
C LYS A 34 2.85 -2.82 -17.37
N VAL A 35 2.18 -3.94 -17.15
CA VAL A 35 2.06 -4.56 -15.82
C VAL A 35 3.02 -5.74 -15.70
N CYS A 36 3.76 -5.81 -14.61
CA CYS A 36 4.55 -6.97 -14.24
C CYS A 36 4.10 -7.48 -12.86
N ASP A 37 3.69 -8.74 -12.81
CA ASP A 37 3.27 -9.39 -11.57
C ASP A 37 3.58 -10.89 -11.66
N SER A 38 3.52 -11.61 -10.54
CA SER A 38 3.61 -13.07 -10.55
C SER A 38 2.22 -13.69 -10.56
N THR A 39 2.08 -14.84 -11.21
CA THR A 39 0.84 -15.64 -11.26
C THR A 39 0.37 -16.06 -9.85
N TYR A 40 1.28 -16.01 -8.87
CA TYR A 40 1.00 -16.36 -7.47
C TYR A 40 0.49 -15.19 -6.62
N SER A 41 0.39 -13.97 -7.18
CA SER A 41 -0.29 -12.91 -6.45
C SER A 41 -1.75 -13.32 -6.28
N ASN A 42 -2.29 -13.29 -5.06
CA ASN A 42 -3.71 -13.50 -4.77
C ASN A 42 -4.51 -12.38 -5.44
N GLY A 43 -4.43 -12.36 -6.78
CA GLY A 43 -4.82 -11.24 -7.60
C GLY A 43 -6.29 -10.92 -7.43
N ALA A 44 -6.55 -9.81 -6.78
CA ALA A 44 -7.85 -9.18 -6.76
C ALA A 44 -8.36 -8.79 -8.16
N MET A 45 -7.62 -9.15 -9.22
CA MET A 45 -7.93 -8.72 -10.59
C MET A 45 -7.77 -9.84 -11.59
N ASN A 46 -8.81 -10.61 -11.75
CA ASN A 46 -9.05 -11.32 -13.01
C ASN A 46 -9.79 -10.44 -14.04
N ASP A 47 -10.03 -9.15 -13.77
CA ASP A 47 -10.94 -8.31 -14.55
C ASP A 47 -10.40 -7.01 -15.11
N LEU A 48 -10.96 -6.67 -16.20
CA LEU A 48 -11.25 -5.45 -16.96
C LEU A 48 -10.11 -4.43 -17.14
N ALA A 49 -9.46 -3.92 -16.12
CA ALA A 49 -8.37 -2.94 -16.29
C ALA A 49 -7.09 -3.54 -16.89
N THR A 50 -6.90 -4.86 -16.79
CA THR A 50 -5.73 -5.54 -17.36
C THR A 50 -5.94 -6.04 -18.78
N ARG A 51 -7.15 -5.94 -19.36
CA ARG A 51 -7.41 -6.40 -20.74
C ARG A 51 -6.74 -5.53 -21.80
N ASP A 52 -6.53 -4.25 -21.49
CA ASP A 52 -5.93 -3.27 -22.42
C ASP A 52 -4.47 -2.95 -22.08
N VAL A 53 -3.83 -3.71 -21.17
CA VAL A 53 -2.44 -3.50 -20.78
C VAL A 53 -1.55 -4.70 -21.13
N GLU A 54 -0.31 -4.44 -21.53
CA GLU A 54 0.69 -5.46 -21.73
C GLU A 54 1.06 -6.10 -20.38
N PHE A 55 0.74 -7.40 -20.20
CA PHE A 55 0.99 -8.13 -18.96
C PHE A 55 2.20 -9.05 -19.08
N HIS A 56 3.07 -9.02 -18.07
CA HIS A 56 4.24 -9.87 -17.93
C HIS A 56 4.20 -10.64 -16.61
N ASP A 57 4.07 -11.97 -16.70
CA ASP A 57 4.28 -12.88 -15.58
C ASP A 57 5.78 -13.08 -15.39
N ARG A 58 6.36 -12.42 -14.37
CA ARG A 58 7.80 -12.44 -14.12
C ARG A 58 8.09 -12.42 -12.63
N ASP A 59 9.04 -13.28 -12.22
CA ASP A 59 9.63 -13.20 -10.89
C ASP A 59 10.73 -12.12 -10.86
N LEU A 60 10.55 -11.10 -10.04
CA LEU A 60 11.47 -9.98 -9.87
C LEU A 60 12.67 -10.31 -8.96
N ALA A 61 12.72 -11.51 -8.38
CA ALA A 61 13.93 -12.02 -7.75
C ALA A 61 15.02 -12.33 -8.80
N ASP A 62 14.62 -12.56 -10.07
CA ASP A 62 15.55 -12.71 -11.20
C ASP A 62 15.91 -11.33 -11.79
N PRO A 63 17.18 -10.91 -11.71
CA PRO A 63 17.61 -9.61 -12.23
C PRO A 63 17.44 -9.47 -13.76
N GLU A 64 17.47 -10.57 -14.51
CA GLU A 64 17.26 -10.52 -15.96
C GLU A 64 15.80 -10.20 -16.31
N ASN A 65 14.84 -10.70 -15.54
CA ASN A 65 13.44 -10.32 -15.67
C ASN A 65 13.24 -8.83 -15.39
N CYS A 66 13.91 -8.28 -14.37
CA CYS A 66 13.87 -6.85 -14.07
C CYS A 66 14.43 -6.01 -15.22
N ARG A 67 15.55 -6.42 -15.84
CA ARG A 67 16.11 -5.73 -17.01
C ARG A 67 15.16 -5.76 -18.20
N LYS A 68 14.53 -6.90 -18.48
CA LYS A 68 13.57 -7.06 -19.59
C LYS A 68 12.37 -6.14 -19.42
N ILE A 69 11.81 -6.06 -18.21
CA ILE A 69 10.61 -5.26 -17.97
C ILE A 69 10.90 -3.74 -17.99
N CYS A 70 12.07 -3.30 -17.54
CA CYS A 70 12.46 -1.89 -17.53
C CYS A 70 12.86 -1.35 -18.92
N ARG A 71 13.11 -2.23 -19.91
CA ARG A 71 13.58 -1.80 -21.24
C ARG A 71 12.56 -0.88 -21.93
N GLY A 72 13.00 0.33 -22.25
CA GLY A 72 12.20 1.33 -22.95
C GLY A 72 11.10 1.98 -22.10
N ALA A 73 11.10 1.77 -20.79
CA ALA A 73 10.19 2.45 -19.88
C ALA A 73 10.63 3.89 -19.62
N ASP A 74 9.70 4.83 -19.58
CA ASP A 74 9.92 6.20 -19.10
C ASP A 74 9.86 6.27 -17.58
N VAL A 75 8.91 5.54 -16.98
CA VAL A 75 8.64 5.55 -15.53
C VAL A 75 8.46 4.11 -15.04
N VAL A 76 9.01 3.83 -13.85
CA VAL A 76 8.74 2.56 -13.12
C VAL A 76 8.04 2.89 -11.81
N MET A 77 6.85 2.30 -11.62
CA MET A 77 6.08 2.33 -10.37
C MET A 77 6.24 0.96 -9.70
N HIS A 78 7.17 0.85 -8.72
CA HIS A 78 7.52 -0.42 -8.11
C HIS A 78 6.70 -0.69 -6.85
N LEU A 79 5.56 -1.41 -7.01
CA LEU A 79 4.66 -1.79 -5.94
C LEU A 79 4.78 -3.27 -5.54
N ALA A 80 5.43 -4.10 -6.37
CA ALA A 80 5.58 -5.52 -6.06
C ALA A 80 6.27 -5.72 -4.70
N ALA A 81 5.62 -6.49 -3.85
CA ALA A 81 6.13 -6.84 -2.53
C ALA A 81 5.52 -8.17 -2.08
N LYS A 82 6.28 -8.96 -1.34
CA LYS A 82 5.76 -10.09 -0.61
C LYS A 82 5.20 -9.60 0.71
N ILE A 83 3.88 -9.60 0.83
CA ILE A 83 3.16 -9.18 2.04
C ILE A 83 2.32 -10.36 2.53
N ARG A 84 2.33 -10.60 3.84
CA ARG A 84 1.53 -11.61 4.51
C ARG A 84 0.91 -11.02 5.78
N GLY A 85 -0.05 -11.70 6.37
CA GLY A 85 -0.65 -11.30 7.65
C GLY A 85 0.39 -11.24 8.78
N VAL A 86 0.09 -10.49 9.84
CA VAL A 86 0.97 -10.28 11.00
C VAL A 86 1.45 -11.61 11.59
N GLY A 87 0.56 -12.60 11.71
CA GLY A 87 0.90 -13.93 12.27
C GLY A 87 1.96 -14.68 11.47
N TYR A 88 2.02 -14.48 10.15
CA TYR A 88 3.07 -15.04 9.30
C TYR A 88 4.38 -14.26 9.45
N ASN A 89 4.30 -12.93 9.39
CA ASN A 89 5.47 -12.05 9.41
C ASN A 89 6.31 -12.24 10.68
N VAL A 90 5.67 -12.38 11.84
CA VAL A 90 6.36 -12.62 13.13
C VAL A 90 7.19 -13.91 13.15
N LYS A 91 6.81 -14.91 12.36
CA LYS A 91 7.48 -16.21 12.30
C LYS A 91 8.49 -16.33 11.16
N HIS A 92 8.47 -15.42 10.18
CA HIS A 92 9.22 -15.54 8.93
C HIS A 92 10.00 -14.27 8.57
N HIS A 93 10.66 -13.64 9.55
CA HIS A 93 11.38 -12.37 9.35
C HIS A 93 12.48 -12.47 8.25
N GLY A 94 13.25 -13.57 8.23
CA GLY A 94 14.30 -13.78 7.24
C GLY A 94 13.76 -13.87 5.80
N GLU A 95 12.69 -14.62 5.61
CA GLU A 95 12.02 -14.74 4.30
C GLU A 95 11.43 -13.41 3.83
N MET A 96 10.75 -12.71 4.73
CA MET A 96 10.16 -11.40 4.44
C MET A 96 11.22 -10.36 4.09
N PHE A 97 12.35 -10.37 4.80
CA PHE A 97 13.48 -9.51 4.48
C PHE A 97 14.06 -9.85 3.11
N PHE A 98 14.49 -11.09 2.91
CA PHE A 98 15.18 -11.55 1.71
C PHE A 98 14.34 -11.29 0.43
N SER A 99 13.10 -11.77 0.42
CA SER A 99 12.24 -11.67 -0.76
C SER A 99 12.01 -10.23 -1.19
N ASN A 100 11.73 -9.33 -0.23
CA ASN A 100 11.48 -7.92 -0.55
C ASN A 100 12.78 -7.17 -0.89
N ALA A 101 13.88 -7.43 -0.18
CA ALA A 101 15.16 -6.79 -0.44
C ALA A 101 15.68 -7.12 -1.86
N VAL A 102 15.63 -8.38 -2.27
CA VAL A 102 16.09 -8.81 -3.60
C VAL A 102 15.27 -8.14 -4.71
N MET A 103 13.94 -8.12 -4.61
CA MET A 103 13.10 -7.46 -5.61
C MET A 103 13.38 -5.96 -5.71
N ASN A 104 13.51 -5.27 -4.57
CA ASN A 104 13.81 -3.83 -4.54
C ASN A 104 15.19 -3.53 -5.16
N LEU A 105 16.22 -4.30 -4.78
CA LEU A 105 17.58 -4.16 -5.31
C LEU A 105 17.61 -4.32 -6.83
N ASN A 106 17.03 -5.41 -7.32
CA ASN A 106 17.04 -5.75 -8.74
C ASN A 106 16.26 -4.74 -9.59
N MET A 107 15.07 -4.34 -9.13
CA MET A 107 14.23 -3.42 -9.89
C MET A 107 14.84 -2.02 -10.00
N MET A 108 15.38 -1.48 -8.91
CA MET A 108 15.99 -0.16 -8.93
C MET A 108 17.27 -0.15 -9.78
N GLU A 109 18.11 -1.20 -9.69
CA GLU A 109 19.29 -1.34 -10.54
C GLU A 109 18.91 -1.51 -12.03
N ALA A 110 17.92 -2.34 -12.33
CA ALA A 110 17.45 -2.51 -13.70
C ALA A 110 16.90 -1.21 -14.28
N ALA A 111 16.16 -0.42 -13.51
CA ALA A 111 15.65 0.88 -13.90
C ALA A 111 16.80 1.88 -14.18
N ARG A 112 17.83 1.89 -13.33
CA ARG A 112 19.04 2.71 -13.53
C ARG A 112 19.74 2.36 -14.85
N VAL A 113 20.01 1.08 -15.07
CA VAL A 113 20.71 0.60 -16.27
C VAL A 113 19.89 0.87 -17.54
N ALA A 114 18.56 0.78 -17.47
CA ALA A 114 17.67 1.08 -18.57
C ALA A 114 17.50 2.59 -18.85
N GLY A 115 18.04 3.47 -18.01
CA GLY A 115 17.91 4.91 -18.17
C GLY A 115 16.48 5.42 -17.90
N VAL A 116 15.72 4.74 -17.02
CA VAL A 116 14.36 5.15 -16.63
C VAL A 116 14.39 6.56 -16.06
N SER A 117 13.52 7.44 -16.56
CA SER A 117 13.52 8.85 -16.21
C SER A 117 13.04 9.12 -14.79
N ARG A 118 12.12 8.30 -14.25
CA ARG A 118 11.60 8.40 -12.87
C ARG A 118 11.25 7.02 -12.30
N PHE A 119 11.50 6.86 -11.02
CA PHE A 119 11.22 5.62 -10.28
C PHE A 119 10.40 5.91 -9.03
N LEU A 120 9.33 5.13 -8.78
CA LEU A 120 8.63 5.12 -7.50
C LEU A 120 9.13 3.95 -6.65
N CYS A 121 9.67 4.27 -5.48
CA CYS A 121 9.99 3.33 -4.43
C CYS A 121 8.86 3.35 -3.39
N VAL A 122 8.05 2.29 -3.35
CA VAL A 122 7.00 2.17 -2.34
C VAL A 122 7.58 1.55 -1.08
N SER A 123 7.74 2.39 -0.06
CA SER A 123 8.11 2.02 1.30
C SER A 123 6.87 1.61 2.11
N THR A 124 6.81 1.90 3.41
CA THR A 124 5.69 1.49 4.28
C THR A 124 5.70 2.25 5.61
N VAL A 125 4.53 2.35 6.26
CA VAL A 125 4.45 2.75 7.68
C VAL A 125 5.26 1.81 8.59
N GLY A 126 5.51 0.56 8.18
CA GLY A 126 6.29 -0.42 8.93
C GLY A 126 7.78 -0.09 9.11
N VAL A 127 8.30 0.98 8.47
CA VAL A 127 9.66 1.47 8.71
C VAL A 127 9.80 2.23 10.03
N TYR A 128 8.69 2.73 10.60
CA TYR A 128 8.73 3.50 11.84
C TYR A 128 8.90 2.61 13.06
N PRO A 129 9.63 3.09 14.08
CA PRO A 129 9.69 2.42 15.37
C PRO A 129 8.31 2.44 16.06
N LYS A 130 8.12 1.52 17.00
CA LYS A 130 6.88 1.43 17.79
C LYS A 130 6.59 2.72 18.57
N ASP A 131 7.64 3.33 19.11
CA ASP A 131 7.55 4.48 20.03
C ASP A 131 7.84 5.82 19.29
N CYS A 132 7.52 5.92 18.00
CA CYS A 132 7.64 7.16 17.26
C CYS A 132 6.56 8.18 17.67
N ARG A 133 6.82 9.46 17.42
CA ARG A 133 5.85 10.54 17.63
C ARG A 133 4.57 10.30 16.82
N VAL A 134 3.43 10.76 17.31
CA VAL A 134 2.16 10.71 16.57
C VAL A 134 1.47 12.08 16.68
N PRO A 135 1.16 12.74 15.54
CA PRO A 135 1.39 12.32 14.15
C PRO A 135 2.86 12.09 13.82
N THR A 136 3.12 11.02 13.02
CA THR A 136 4.48 10.53 12.77
C THR A 136 5.10 11.25 11.58
N PRO A 137 6.16 12.06 11.78
CA PRO A 137 6.85 12.73 10.67
C PRO A 137 7.89 11.81 10.02
N GLU A 138 8.27 12.12 8.78
CA GLU A 138 9.14 11.26 7.97
C GLU A 138 10.54 11.05 8.56
N GLU A 139 11.08 12.05 9.28
CA GLU A 139 12.41 11.94 9.92
C GLU A 139 12.47 10.90 11.04
N ASP A 140 11.34 10.43 11.58
CA ASP A 140 11.31 9.38 12.61
C ASP A 140 11.52 7.97 12.03
N GLY A 141 11.47 7.81 10.71
CA GLY A 141 11.56 6.51 10.03
C GLY A 141 12.86 5.73 10.26
N PHE A 142 13.92 6.35 10.78
CA PHE A 142 15.21 5.72 11.06
C PHE A 142 15.71 5.94 12.48
N LYS A 143 14.88 6.46 13.41
CA LYS A 143 15.30 6.77 14.79
C LYS A 143 15.39 5.54 15.73
N GLY A 144 14.99 4.38 15.27
CA GLY A 144 15.04 3.13 16.05
C GLY A 144 14.78 1.93 15.15
N GLU A 145 14.54 0.76 15.73
CA GLU A 145 14.19 -0.47 15.01
C GLU A 145 12.78 -0.39 14.42
N PRO A 146 12.52 -0.98 13.24
CA PRO A 146 11.16 -1.20 12.77
C PRO A 146 10.34 -1.99 13.76
N GLU A 147 9.01 -1.84 13.71
CA GLU A 147 8.13 -2.60 14.60
C GLU A 147 8.35 -4.11 14.48
N GLU A 148 8.42 -4.82 15.62
CA GLU A 148 8.73 -6.23 15.70
C GLU A 148 7.81 -7.11 14.84
N SER A 149 6.51 -6.80 14.80
CA SER A 149 5.53 -7.55 14.00
C SER A 149 5.79 -7.56 12.50
N GLY A 150 6.56 -6.58 12.00
CA GLY A 150 6.96 -6.44 10.60
C GLY A 150 8.47 -6.29 10.40
N TYR A 151 9.28 -6.72 11.35
CA TYR A 151 10.72 -6.45 11.42
C TYR A 151 11.47 -6.69 10.10
N GLY A 152 11.39 -7.90 9.55
CA GLY A 152 12.08 -8.23 8.29
C GLY A 152 11.59 -7.41 7.11
N TYR A 153 10.28 -7.18 7.01
CA TYR A 153 9.68 -6.35 5.97
C TYR A 153 10.09 -4.88 6.11
N GLY A 154 10.01 -4.33 7.32
CA GLY A 154 10.40 -2.95 7.61
C GLY A 154 11.86 -2.66 7.26
N TRP A 155 12.77 -3.59 7.59
CA TRP A 155 14.18 -3.47 7.21
C TRP A 155 14.42 -3.57 5.70
N ALA A 156 13.71 -4.46 4.99
CA ALA A 156 13.79 -4.53 3.52
C ALA A 156 13.32 -3.21 2.87
N LYS A 157 12.29 -2.56 3.43
CA LYS A 157 11.82 -1.27 2.93
C LYS A 157 12.78 -0.12 3.28
N ARG A 158 13.39 -0.12 4.48
CA ARG A 158 14.47 0.83 4.81
C ARG A 158 15.67 0.65 3.88
N GLN A 159 16.06 -0.58 3.56
CA GLN A 159 17.13 -0.87 2.60
C GLN A 159 16.82 -0.25 1.23
N ALA A 160 15.58 -0.36 0.73
CA ALA A 160 15.18 0.28 -0.53
C ALA A 160 15.26 1.82 -0.48
N GLU A 161 14.89 2.45 0.64
CA GLU A 161 15.06 3.89 0.82
C GLU A 161 16.53 4.31 0.84
N VAL A 162 17.40 3.51 1.47
CA VAL A 162 18.86 3.74 1.46
C VAL A 162 19.42 3.63 0.05
N GLN A 163 19.06 2.58 -0.70
CA GLN A 163 19.45 2.40 -2.09
C GLN A 163 19.01 3.60 -2.95
N ALA A 164 17.77 4.07 -2.77
CA ALA A 164 17.25 5.24 -3.50
C ALA A 164 18.10 6.50 -3.26
N ARG A 165 18.50 6.77 -2.00
CA ARG A 165 19.37 7.89 -1.65
C ARG A 165 20.77 7.76 -2.27
N CYS A 166 21.36 6.57 -2.21
CA CYS A 166 22.67 6.30 -2.84
C CYS A 166 22.59 6.51 -4.36
N TYR A 167 21.55 6.00 -5.00
CA TYR A 167 21.39 6.09 -6.46
C TYR A 167 21.08 7.52 -6.93
N LYS A 168 20.35 8.29 -6.15
CA LYS A 168 20.22 9.72 -6.41
C LYS A 168 21.55 10.44 -6.30
N SER A 169 22.30 10.18 -5.23
CA SER A 169 23.58 10.87 -4.96
C SER A 169 24.65 10.54 -6.01
N GLU A 170 24.76 9.27 -6.40
CA GLU A 170 25.82 8.80 -7.28
C GLU A 170 25.48 8.95 -8.77
N TYR A 171 24.21 8.63 -9.14
CA TYR A 171 23.81 8.57 -10.55
C TYR A 171 22.82 9.67 -10.95
N GLY A 172 22.42 10.55 -10.04
CA GLY A 172 21.40 11.57 -10.32
C GLY A 172 20.00 11.02 -10.62
N MET A 173 19.73 9.78 -10.22
CA MET A 173 18.46 9.12 -10.51
C MET A 173 17.28 9.82 -9.82
N LYS A 174 16.19 10.07 -10.54
CA LYS A 174 14.99 10.71 -10.00
C LYS A 174 14.08 9.65 -9.38
N ILE A 175 14.06 9.58 -8.05
CA ILE A 175 13.33 8.56 -7.29
C ILE A 175 12.38 9.23 -6.31
N ALA A 176 11.07 8.93 -6.43
CA ALA A 176 10.10 9.28 -5.40
C ALA A 176 10.02 8.14 -4.39
N ILE A 177 9.99 8.46 -3.10
CA ILE A 177 9.77 7.49 -2.02
C ILE A 177 8.46 7.85 -1.34
N VAL A 178 7.54 6.88 -1.23
CA VAL A 178 6.28 7.06 -0.50
C VAL A 178 6.16 6.01 0.62
N ARG A 179 5.59 6.42 1.74
CA ARG A 179 5.25 5.56 2.89
C ARG A 179 3.74 5.52 3.06
N PRO A 180 3.06 4.52 2.46
CA PRO A 180 1.61 4.33 2.60
C PRO A 180 1.18 4.10 4.05
N TYR A 181 0.03 4.66 4.44
CA TYR A 181 -0.58 4.48 5.75
C TYR A 181 -1.94 3.78 5.65
N ASN A 182 -2.02 2.51 6.11
CA ASN A 182 -3.24 1.71 6.28
C ASN A 182 -4.27 1.90 5.15
N VAL A 183 -3.85 1.59 3.94
CA VAL A 183 -4.70 1.75 2.75
C VAL A 183 -5.86 0.76 2.78
N TYR A 184 -7.07 1.22 2.43
CA TYR A 184 -8.26 0.39 2.31
C TYR A 184 -9.08 0.77 1.06
N GLY A 185 -9.97 -0.13 0.64
CA GLY A 185 -10.82 0.10 -0.52
C GLY A 185 -11.23 -1.21 -1.21
N PRO A 186 -11.95 -1.13 -2.32
CA PRO A 186 -12.26 -2.26 -3.19
C PRO A 186 -11.01 -3.04 -3.58
N ARG A 187 -11.14 -4.36 -3.76
CA ARG A 187 -10.04 -5.29 -4.13
C ARG A 187 -8.98 -5.52 -3.05
N MET A 188 -9.17 -5.02 -1.82
CA MET A 188 -8.28 -5.38 -0.72
C MET A 188 -8.48 -6.84 -0.30
N ASP A 189 -7.54 -7.38 0.49
CA ASP A 189 -7.62 -8.77 0.97
C ASP A 189 -8.71 -8.94 2.04
N PHE A 190 -9.65 -9.87 1.81
CA PHE A 190 -10.71 -10.27 2.75
C PHE A 190 -10.51 -11.67 3.33
N ASN A 191 -9.38 -12.33 3.05
CA ASN A 191 -9.11 -13.67 3.58
C ASN A 191 -9.07 -13.65 5.12
N PRO A 192 -9.77 -14.58 5.82
CA PRO A 192 -9.84 -14.63 7.28
C PRO A 192 -8.49 -14.61 8.00
N GLU A 193 -7.45 -15.18 7.39
CA GLU A 193 -6.13 -15.35 8.01
C GLU A 193 -5.20 -14.16 7.77
N THR A 194 -5.41 -13.41 6.68
CA THR A 194 -4.46 -12.39 6.23
C THR A 194 -5.06 -10.98 6.14
N ALA A 195 -6.40 -10.87 6.17
CA ALA A 195 -7.12 -9.61 6.00
C ALA A 195 -6.67 -8.52 6.98
N PRO A 196 -6.37 -7.30 6.48
CA PRO A 196 -6.17 -6.12 7.32
C PRO A 196 -7.42 -5.73 8.11
N VAL A 197 -7.26 -4.78 9.03
CA VAL A 197 -8.33 -4.42 9.99
C VAL A 197 -9.65 -4.05 9.31
N VAL A 198 -9.64 -3.16 8.29
CA VAL A 198 -10.89 -2.70 7.67
C VAL A 198 -11.65 -3.84 7.00
N SER A 199 -10.99 -4.61 6.13
CA SER A 199 -11.64 -5.75 5.45
C SER A 199 -12.04 -6.86 6.40
N SER A 200 -11.22 -7.14 7.43
CA SER A 200 -11.57 -8.09 8.47
C SER A 200 -12.83 -7.68 9.22
N GLN A 201 -12.98 -6.40 9.58
CA GLN A 201 -14.19 -5.92 10.27
C GLN A 201 -15.41 -5.90 9.36
N ILE A 202 -15.27 -5.46 8.09
CA ILE A 202 -16.37 -5.52 7.11
C ILE A 202 -16.86 -6.96 6.97
N ARG A 203 -15.98 -7.91 6.73
CA ARG A 203 -16.34 -9.33 6.59
C ARG A 203 -17.04 -9.85 7.85
N LYS A 204 -16.46 -9.63 9.04
CA LYS A 204 -17.05 -10.10 10.31
C LYS A 204 -18.43 -9.51 10.57
N VAL A 205 -18.63 -8.22 10.27
CA VAL A 205 -19.95 -7.58 10.40
C VAL A 205 -20.94 -8.23 9.46
N LEU A 206 -20.57 -8.44 8.19
CA LEU A 206 -21.47 -9.02 7.20
C LEU A 206 -21.82 -10.50 7.47
N GLU A 207 -20.89 -11.27 8.03
CA GLU A 207 -21.09 -12.67 8.41
C GLU A 207 -21.85 -12.85 9.76
N ALA A 208 -21.72 -11.88 10.68
CA ALA A 208 -22.36 -11.97 12.00
C ALA A 208 -23.89 -12.00 11.90
N LYS A 209 -24.55 -12.79 12.77
CA LYS A 209 -26.01 -12.85 12.89
C LYS A 209 -26.53 -11.88 13.94
N ASP A 210 -26.11 -12.04 15.19
CA ASP A 210 -26.60 -11.29 16.34
C ASP A 210 -25.49 -10.61 17.13
N VAL A 211 -24.31 -11.26 17.26
CA VAL A 211 -23.18 -10.80 18.08
C VAL A 211 -21.92 -10.69 17.23
N LEU A 212 -21.22 -9.57 17.39
CA LEU A 212 -19.92 -9.31 16.80
C LEU A 212 -18.85 -9.20 17.90
N THR A 213 -17.83 -10.06 17.85
CA THR A 213 -16.69 -9.98 18.77
C THR A 213 -15.51 -9.21 18.14
N VAL A 214 -15.09 -8.14 18.82
CA VAL A 214 -13.95 -7.30 18.41
C VAL A 214 -12.81 -7.52 19.42
N TRP A 215 -11.59 -7.72 18.92
CA TRP A 215 -10.43 -7.94 19.78
C TRP A 215 -9.92 -6.63 20.39
N GLY A 216 -9.53 -6.69 21.66
CA GLY A 216 -9.12 -5.54 22.45
C GLY A 216 -10.32 -4.77 23.03
N ASP A 217 -10.08 -3.55 23.50
CA ASP A 217 -11.10 -2.64 24.05
C ASP A 217 -11.69 -1.69 22.98
N GLY A 218 -11.11 -1.69 21.77
CA GLY A 218 -11.53 -0.79 20.69
C GLY A 218 -11.07 0.66 20.83
N GLU A 219 -10.29 1.02 21.84
CA GLU A 219 -9.83 2.40 22.09
C GLU A 219 -8.63 2.80 21.20
N GLN A 220 -7.90 1.83 20.63
CA GLN A 220 -6.80 2.12 19.73
C GLN A 220 -7.28 2.90 18.50
N SER A 221 -6.56 3.95 18.09
CA SER A 221 -6.88 4.76 16.93
C SER A 221 -5.93 4.54 15.75
N ARG A 222 -6.46 4.69 14.56
CA ARG A 222 -5.73 4.58 13.28
C ARG A 222 -6.24 5.64 12.32
N SER A 223 -5.37 6.06 11.42
CA SER A 223 -5.80 6.66 10.16
C SER A 223 -5.89 5.59 9.09
N PHE A 224 -6.91 5.66 8.25
CA PHE A 224 -7.12 4.75 7.13
C PHE A 224 -7.30 5.55 5.86
N THR A 225 -6.44 5.33 4.88
CA THR A 225 -6.43 6.06 3.61
C THR A 225 -7.20 5.29 2.56
N TYR A 226 -8.15 5.96 1.90
CA TYR A 226 -8.85 5.33 0.79
C TYR A 226 -7.91 5.18 -0.42
N VAL A 227 -8.03 4.07 -1.13
CA VAL A 227 -7.06 3.66 -2.16
C VAL A 227 -6.90 4.67 -3.30
N SER A 228 -7.95 5.41 -3.68
CA SER A 228 -7.81 6.45 -4.73
C SER A 228 -6.91 7.59 -4.28
N ASP A 229 -7.01 8.02 -3.02
CA ASP A 229 -6.16 9.09 -2.47
C ASP A 229 -4.70 8.65 -2.39
N GLU A 230 -4.47 7.39 -1.99
CA GLU A 230 -3.12 6.80 -1.98
C GLU A 230 -2.51 6.80 -3.39
N VAL A 231 -3.25 6.36 -4.40
CA VAL A 231 -2.81 6.32 -5.79
C VAL A 231 -2.49 7.73 -6.32
N ILE A 232 -3.35 8.71 -6.01
CA ILE A 232 -3.10 10.12 -6.37
C ILE A 232 -1.80 10.61 -5.72
N GLY A 233 -1.59 10.32 -4.44
CA GLY A 233 -0.37 10.66 -3.72
C GLY A 233 0.89 10.07 -4.35
N MET A 234 0.85 8.79 -4.76
CA MET A 234 1.94 8.11 -5.47
C MET A 234 2.26 8.78 -6.80
N MET A 235 1.24 9.11 -7.60
CA MET A 235 1.41 9.78 -8.89
C MET A 235 1.99 11.18 -8.72
N LEU A 236 1.49 11.97 -7.80
CA LEU A 236 1.99 13.31 -7.48
C LEU A 236 3.44 13.28 -6.98
N ALA A 237 3.80 12.30 -6.16
CA ALA A 237 5.18 12.14 -5.67
C ALA A 237 6.17 11.92 -6.83
N VAL A 238 5.83 11.04 -7.78
CA VAL A 238 6.66 10.80 -8.98
C VAL A 238 6.73 12.03 -9.87
N GLU A 239 5.62 12.74 -10.03
CA GLU A 239 5.55 13.92 -10.89
C GLU A 239 6.32 15.12 -10.32
N LYS A 240 6.15 15.40 -9.01
CA LYS A 240 6.57 16.66 -8.40
C LYS A 240 7.78 16.57 -7.47
N TYR A 241 8.04 15.40 -6.85
CA TYR A 241 9.06 15.29 -5.81
C TYR A 241 9.88 13.99 -5.88
N PRO A 242 10.58 13.72 -7.01
CA PRO A 242 11.44 12.54 -7.14
C PRO A 242 12.84 12.76 -6.54
N GLU A 243 12.90 13.09 -5.25
CA GLU A 243 14.11 13.60 -4.56
C GLU A 243 14.78 12.55 -3.66
N ALA A 244 14.38 11.26 -3.73
CA ALA A 244 14.81 10.18 -2.84
C ALA A 244 14.67 10.53 -1.35
N ASP A 245 13.71 11.39 -1.04
CA ASP A 245 13.35 11.84 0.29
C ASP A 245 11.88 11.43 0.55
N PRO A 246 11.60 10.61 1.58
CA PRO A 246 10.31 9.98 1.73
C PRO A 246 9.18 10.98 2.02
N LEU A 247 7.99 10.65 1.52
CA LEU A 247 6.73 11.32 1.82
C LEU A 247 5.77 10.33 2.46
N ASN A 248 5.16 10.70 3.58
CA ASN A 248 3.99 10.01 4.10
C ASN A 248 2.80 10.29 3.20
N ILE A 249 2.19 9.24 2.68
CA ILE A 249 0.91 9.33 1.96
C ILE A 249 -0.15 8.67 2.82
N GLY A 250 -1.19 9.45 3.15
CA GLY A 250 -2.20 9.02 4.10
C GLY A 250 -3.19 10.13 4.41
N THR A 251 -3.98 9.94 5.46
CA THR A 251 -4.86 10.98 6.01
C THR A 251 -4.51 11.27 7.45
N SER A 252 -4.72 12.52 7.90
CA SER A 252 -4.65 12.91 9.31
C SER A 252 -5.96 12.64 10.08
N GLU A 253 -6.99 12.16 9.40
CA GLU A 253 -8.25 11.77 10.02
C GLU A 253 -8.08 10.45 10.75
N GLU A 254 -8.26 10.46 12.07
CA GLU A 254 -8.15 9.29 12.92
C GLU A 254 -9.52 8.77 13.34
N ILE A 255 -9.66 7.45 13.43
CA ILE A 255 -10.85 6.79 13.95
C ILE A 255 -10.45 5.74 14.99
N LYS A 256 -11.20 5.63 16.10
CA LYS A 256 -11.05 4.51 17.04
C LYS A 256 -11.63 3.24 16.42
N ILE A 257 -11.06 2.09 16.76
CA ILE A 257 -11.56 0.80 16.22
C ILE A 257 -13.01 0.55 16.60
N LYS A 258 -13.43 0.93 17.80
CA LYS A 258 -14.84 0.83 18.23
C LYS A 258 -15.77 1.65 17.33
N ASP A 259 -15.36 2.88 16.98
CA ASP A 259 -16.15 3.79 16.16
C ASP A 259 -16.17 3.31 14.68
N LEU A 260 -15.05 2.78 14.18
CA LEU A 260 -14.96 2.12 12.88
C LEU A 260 -15.95 0.95 12.79
N VAL A 261 -15.98 0.09 13.79
CA VAL A 261 -16.89 -1.07 13.81
C VAL A 261 -18.35 -0.63 13.85
N GLN A 262 -18.69 0.36 14.69
CA GLN A 262 -20.03 0.93 14.75
C GLN A 262 -20.46 1.52 13.39
N LEU A 263 -19.53 2.23 12.73
CA LEU A 263 -19.76 2.79 11.40
C LEU A 263 -20.03 1.70 10.37
N ILE A 264 -19.23 0.62 10.36
CA ILE A 264 -19.44 -0.51 9.43
C ILE A 264 -20.80 -1.20 9.71
N VAL A 265 -21.16 -1.42 10.99
CA VAL A 265 -22.49 -1.98 11.36
C VAL A 265 -23.62 -1.08 10.83
N ARG A 266 -23.54 0.23 11.03
CA ARG A 266 -24.52 1.18 10.51
C ARG A 266 -24.65 1.11 8.99
N LEU A 267 -23.53 1.16 8.26
CA LEU A 267 -23.51 1.12 6.79
C LEU A 267 -23.99 -0.20 6.21
N SER A 268 -23.79 -1.30 6.93
CA SER A 268 -24.28 -2.64 6.50
C SER A 268 -25.80 -2.84 6.71
N GLY A 269 -26.47 -1.91 7.41
CA GLY A 269 -27.89 -2.04 7.77
C GLY A 269 -28.18 -3.12 8.81
N LYS A 270 -27.15 -3.74 9.43
CA LYS A 270 -27.32 -4.78 10.44
C LYS A 270 -27.55 -4.19 11.84
N ASN A 271 -28.22 -4.98 12.68
CA ASN A 271 -28.38 -4.69 14.10
C ASN A 271 -27.64 -5.75 14.91
N LEU A 272 -26.42 -5.44 15.37
CA LEU A 272 -25.53 -6.38 16.04
C LEU A 272 -25.18 -5.90 17.45
N GLN A 273 -25.14 -6.82 18.40
CA GLN A 273 -24.52 -6.58 19.69
C GLN A 273 -22.99 -6.66 19.55
N ILE A 274 -22.28 -5.56 19.82
CA ILE A 274 -20.81 -5.51 19.75
C ILE A 274 -20.26 -5.87 21.14
N VAL A 275 -19.37 -6.88 21.17
CA VAL A 275 -18.67 -7.33 22.39
C VAL A 275 -17.16 -7.18 22.20
N PHE A 276 -16.48 -6.58 23.17
CA PHE A 276 -15.02 -6.40 23.13
C PHE A 276 -14.33 -7.49 23.95
N ASP A 277 -13.41 -8.23 23.31
CA ASP A 277 -12.59 -9.26 23.96
C ASP A 277 -11.20 -8.71 24.29
N THR A 278 -11.06 -8.21 25.53
CA THR A 278 -9.81 -7.63 26.03
C THR A 278 -8.73 -8.67 26.35
N SER A 279 -9.02 -9.97 26.27
CA SER A 279 -8.01 -11.03 26.40
C SER A 279 -7.12 -11.14 25.15
N LYS A 280 -7.52 -10.52 24.02
CA LYS A 280 -6.80 -10.54 22.75
C LYS A 280 -5.96 -9.27 22.58
N PRO A 281 -4.80 -9.37 21.90
CA PRO A 281 -3.93 -8.22 21.68
C PRO A 281 -4.60 -7.13 20.81
N ALA A 282 -4.40 -5.87 21.23
CA ALA A 282 -4.97 -4.69 20.56
C ALA A 282 -4.00 -4.00 19.55
N GLY A 283 -2.72 -4.35 19.56
CA GLY A 283 -1.69 -3.68 18.76
C GLY A 283 -1.28 -2.31 19.32
N ALA A 284 -0.64 -1.45 18.51
CA ALA A 284 -0.21 -0.11 18.93
C ALA A 284 -1.42 0.77 19.34
N ALA A 285 -1.27 1.62 20.35
CA ALA A 285 -2.37 2.47 20.84
C ALA A 285 -2.83 3.49 19.79
N ARG A 286 -1.91 4.12 19.07
CA ARG A 286 -2.21 5.16 18.09
C ARG A 286 -1.26 5.10 16.89
N ARG A 287 -1.80 5.31 15.66
CA ARG A 287 -1.02 5.48 14.43
C ARG A 287 -1.69 6.48 13.51
N CYS A 288 -0.98 7.58 13.22
CA CYS A 288 -1.41 8.63 12.32
C CYS A 288 -0.17 9.26 11.66
N PRO A 289 -0.14 9.46 10.34
CA PRO A 289 0.97 10.17 9.68
C PRO A 289 0.89 11.67 9.91
N ASP A 290 2.03 12.32 9.95
CA ASP A 290 2.13 13.71 9.57
C ASP A 290 2.25 13.79 8.06
N ILE A 291 1.25 14.40 7.39
CA ILE A 291 1.22 14.57 5.92
C ILE A 291 1.55 16.00 5.48
N SER A 292 1.98 16.86 6.39
CA SER A 292 2.25 18.28 6.12
C SER A 292 3.34 18.46 5.05
N LYS A 293 4.32 17.57 5.01
CA LYS A 293 5.37 17.55 3.99
C LYS A 293 4.81 17.26 2.60
N ALA A 294 3.96 16.24 2.45
CA ALA A 294 3.30 15.90 1.20
C ALA A 294 2.36 17.02 0.73
N LYS A 295 1.57 17.61 1.64
CA LYS A 295 0.74 18.78 1.33
C LYS A 295 1.56 19.92 0.75
N ARG A 296 2.65 20.30 1.40
CA ARG A 296 3.49 21.44 1.02
C ARG A 296 4.25 21.19 -0.29
N LEU A 297 4.83 20.00 -0.50
CA LEU A 297 5.76 19.74 -1.59
C LEU A 297 5.09 19.26 -2.87
N ILE A 298 4.00 18.51 -2.76
CA ILE A 298 3.32 17.93 -3.92
C ILE A 298 1.85 18.35 -4.05
N GLY A 299 1.31 19.10 -3.07
CA GLY A 299 -0.10 19.51 -3.04
C GLY A 299 -1.03 18.32 -2.79
N TYR A 300 -0.56 17.31 -2.04
CA TYR A 300 -1.36 16.13 -1.72
C TYR A 300 -2.42 16.48 -0.68
N GLU A 301 -3.67 16.21 -0.99
CA GLU A 301 -4.80 16.30 -0.06
C GLU A 301 -5.70 15.07 -0.24
N PRO A 302 -5.89 14.25 0.81
CA PRO A 302 -6.85 13.16 0.76
C PRO A 302 -8.28 13.74 0.77
N GLU A 303 -9.12 13.28 -0.18
CA GLU A 303 -10.46 13.83 -0.40
C GLU A 303 -11.58 12.89 0.08
N VAL A 304 -11.32 11.57 0.07
CA VAL A 304 -12.36 10.57 0.37
C VAL A 304 -12.50 10.40 1.89
N ARG A 305 -13.67 10.77 2.41
CA ARG A 305 -14.00 10.57 3.82
C ARG A 305 -14.23 9.09 4.16
N MET A 306 -13.96 8.73 5.42
CA MET A 306 -14.05 7.35 5.89
C MET A 306 -15.41 6.70 5.61
N GLU A 307 -16.51 7.38 5.85
CA GLU A 307 -17.86 6.86 5.61
C GLU A 307 -18.11 6.53 4.13
N GLU A 308 -17.72 7.44 3.23
CA GLU A 308 -17.85 7.25 1.78
C GLU A 308 -16.99 6.08 1.29
N GLY A 309 -15.73 6.03 1.71
CA GLY A 309 -14.80 4.97 1.32
C GLY A 309 -15.22 3.60 1.84
N LEU A 310 -15.76 3.53 3.07
CA LEU A 310 -16.31 2.29 3.63
C LEU A 310 -17.54 1.83 2.85
N GLN A 311 -18.48 2.74 2.53
CA GLN A 311 -19.65 2.37 1.74
C GLN A 311 -19.24 1.76 0.39
N LYS A 312 -18.35 2.44 -0.36
CA LYS A 312 -17.83 1.92 -1.63
C LYS A 312 -17.14 0.55 -1.49
N THR A 313 -16.46 0.32 -0.37
CA THR A 313 -15.76 -0.94 -0.11
C THR A 313 -16.74 -2.07 0.23
N ILE A 314 -17.79 -1.77 1.02
CA ILE A 314 -18.86 -2.71 1.37
C ILE A 314 -19.65 -3.08 0.12
N ASP A 315 -20.07 -2.08 -0.68
CA ASP A 315 -20.83 -2.29 -1.91
C ASP A 315 -20.06 -3.21 -2.87
N TRP A 316 -18.77 -2.92 -3.08
CA TRP A 316 -17.92 -3.76 -3.90
C TRP A 316 -17.81 -5.21 -3.38
N TYR A 317 -17.68 -5.39 -2.06
CA TYR A 317 -17.59 -6.72 -1.45
C TYR A 317 -18.89 -7.53 -1.60
N LEU A 318 -20.03 -6.86 -1.62
CA LEU A 318 -21.36 -7.48 -1.79
C LEU A 318 -21.71 -7.78 -3.27
N GLU A 319 -20.96 -7.24 -4.24
CA GLU A 319 -21.17 -7.57 -5.66
C GLU A 319 -20.91 -9.06 -5.92
N PRO A 320 -21.81 -9.77 -6.66
CA PRO A 320 -21.68 -11.21 -6.91
C PRO A 320 -20.34 -11.64 -7.53
N ALA A 321 -19.73 -10.77 -8.33
CA ALA A 321 -18.43 -11.00 -8.95
C ALA A 321 -17.26 -10.93 -7.95
N ALA A 322 -17.41 -10.28 -6.79
CA ALA A 322 -16.37 -10.16 -5.77
C ALA A 322 -16.26 -11.42 -4.89
N VAL A 323 -17.36 -12.17 -4.74
CA VAL A 323 -17.42 -13.36 -3.85
C VAL A 323 -16.71 -14.59 -4.44
N VAL A 324 -16.42 -14.60 -5.74
CA VAL A 324 -15.73 -15.70 -6.44
C VAL A 324 -14.19 -15.50 -6.45
N ARG A 325 -13.71 -14.51 -5.79
CA ARG A 325 -12.31 -14.07 -5.74
C ARG A 325 -11.75 -14.15 -4.33
#